data_4498f5e8fa70050f30fa3fec92fd7674
#
_entry.id   4498f5e8fa70050f30fa3fec92fd7674
#
_cell.length_a   1.000
_cell.length_b   1.000
_cell.length_c   1.000
_cell.angle_alpha   90.00
_cell.angle_beta   90.00
_cell.angle_gamma   90.00
#
_symmetry.space_group_name_H-M   'P 1'
#
loop_
_entity.id
_entity.type
_entity.pdbx_description
1 polymer ?
#
loop_
_entity_poly.entity_id
_entity_poly.type
_entity_poly.pdbx_seq_one_letter_code
_entity_poly.pdbx_strand_id
1 'polypeptide(L)'
;LFPYTTLFRSYAFQEILHKVMEEQQLYLNPKLTISDVANAIGTNRTYLSSYFNNKLNITFYDYINNLRIEKTGKQLLATYPYTMNIDEIAERSGFNSTSTFRRAFFKNTGMTPLQYRKSIQK
;
A
#
# COMPACT_ATOMS: atom_id res chain seq x y z
N LEU A 1 -25.77 10.80 7.97
CA LEU A 1 -26.97 11.53 8.23
C LEU A 1 -28.19 10.83 7.63
N PHE A 2 -28.24 10.78 6.34
CA PHE A 2 -29.26 10.07 5.60
C PHE A 2 -28.61 8.98 4.78
N PRO A 3 -29.32 7.89 4.44
CA PRO A 3 -28.73 6.81 3.66
C PRO A 3 -28.06 7.29 2.37
N TYR A 4 -28.71 8.21 1.68
CA TYR A 4 -28.17 8.78 0.45
C TYR A 4 -26.87 9.54 0.72
N THR A 5 -26.88 10.39 1.75
CA THR A 5 -25.70 11.19 2.10
C THR A 5 -24.57 10.31 2.58
N THR A 6 -24.86 9.28 3.36
CA THR A 6 -23.86 8.36 3.85
C THR A 6 -23.19 7.61 2.71
N LEU A 7 -23.99 7.15 1.75
CA LEU A 7 -23.50 6.43 0.59
C LEU A 7 -22.60 7.33 -0.26
N PHE A 8 -23.04 8.55 -0.50
CA PHE A 8 -22.30 9.53 -1.25
C PHE A 8 -20.97 9.86 -0.58
N ARG A 9 -21.00 10.06 0.74
CA ARG A 9 -19.78 10.31 1.50
C ARG A 9 -18.79 9.16 1.41
N SER A 10 -19.29 7.94 1.53
CA SER A 10 -18.43 6.77 1.46
C SER A 10 -17.73 6.69 0.10
N TYR A 11 -18.48 6.96 -0.95
CA TYR A 11 -17.93 6.94 -2.30
C TYR A 11 -16.90 8.06 -2.49
N ALA A 12 -17.23 9.28 -2.06
CA ALA A 12 -16.33 10.41 -2.15
C ALA A 12 -15.07 10.19 -1.31
N PHE A 13 -15.24 9.58 -0.14
CA PHE A 13 -14.11 9.29 0.74
C PHE A 13 -13.14 8.31 0.07
N GLN A 14 -13.66 7.27 -0.55
CA GLN A 14 -12.84 6.29 -1.26
C GLN A 14 -12.06 6.96 -2.40
N GLU A 15 -12.71 7.85 -3.13
CA GLU A 15 -12.07 8.61 -4.20
C GLU A 15 -10.92 9.47 -3.67
N ILE A 16 -11.15 10.17 -2.56
CA ILE A 16 -10.14 11.04 -1.95
C ILE A 16 -8.96 10.20 -1.45
N LEU A 17 -9.24 9.09 -0.79
CA LEU A 17 -8.20 8.20 -0.30
C LEU A 17 -7.34 7.70 -1.45
N HIS A 18 -7.98 7.22 -2.50
CA HIS A 18 -7.28 6.71 -3.68
C HIS A 18 -6.42 7.79 -4.32
N LYS A 19 -6.98 8.98 -4.49
CA LYS A 19 -6.28 10.09 -5.11
C LYS A 19 -5.05 10.51 -4.32
N VAL A 20 -5.20 10.65 -3.00
CA VAL A 20 -4.08 11.03 -2.14
C VAL A 20 -2.99 9.97 -2.18
N MET A 21 -3.37 8.70 -2.11
CA MET A 21 -2.39 7.62 -2.18
C MET A 21 -1.65 7.59 -3.51
N GLU A 22 -2.37 7.72 -4.61
CA GLU A 22 -1.76 7.65 -5.94
C GLU A 22 -0.92 8.89 -6.25
N GLU A 23 -1.44 10.08 -6.01
CA GLU A 23 -0.79 11.32 -6.42
C GLU A 23 0.34 11.72 -5.48
N GLN A 24 0.16 11.57 -4.18
CA GLN A 24 1.19 11.97 -3.21
C GLN A 24 2.13 10.83 -2.85
N GLN A 25 1.80 9.61 -3.29
CA GLN A 25 2.63 8.43 -3.05
C GLN A 25 3.03 8.28 -1.58
N LEU A 26 2.07 8.50 -0.69
CA LEU A 26 2.32 8.45 0.75
C LEU A 26 2.82 7.08 1.20
N TYR A 27 2.43 6.03 0.48
CA TYR A 27 2.84 4.67 0.82
C TYR A 27 4.36 4.45 0.72
N LEU A 28 5.09 5.34 0.05
CA LEU A 28 6.55 5.24 -0.05
C LEU A 28 7.26 5.72 1.21
N ASN A 29 6.55 6.39 2.12
CA ASN A 29 7.11 6.77 3.40
C ASN A 29 7.10 5.54 4.33
N PRO A 30 8.28 5.03 4.73
CA PRO A 30 8.34 3.83 5.57
C PRO A 30 7.79 4.05 6.98
N LYS A 31 7.65 5.29 7.40
CA LYS A 31 7.12 5.65 8.73
C LYS A 31 5.67 6.11 8.68
N LEU A 32 5.00 5.90 7.57
CA LEU A 32 3.62 6.34 7.41
C LEU A 32 2.71 5.68 8.44
N THR A 33 1.90 6.50 9.11
CA THR A 33 0.91 6.03 10.07
C THR A 33 -0.48 6.31 9.56
N ILE A 34 -1.47 5.62 10.17
CA ILE A 34 -2.86 5.87 9.82
C ILE A 34 -3.26 7.32 10.13
N SER A 35 -2.66 7.90 11.18
CA SER A 35 -2.91 9.31 11.53
C SER A 35 -2.42 10.26 10.43
N ASP A 36 -1.28 9.95 9.84
CA ASP A 36 -0.74 10.76 8.74
C ASP A 36 -1.71 10.77 7.56
N VAL A 37 -2.24 9.62 7.21
CA VAL A 37 -3.20 9.51 6.12
C VAL A 37 -4.51 10.21 6.46
N ALA A 38 -5.00 10.03 7.69
CA ALA A 38 -6.22 10.69 8.14
C ALA A 38 -6.07 12.22 8.02
N ASN A 39 -4.92 12.76 8.44
CA ASN A 39 -4.66 14.20 8.32
C ASN A 39 -4.63 14.64 6.86
N ALA A 40 -4.03 13.85 6.00
CA ALA A 40 -3.90 14.20 4.58
C ALA A 40 -5.25 14.28 3.88
N ILE A 41 -6.22 13.48 4.29
CA ILE A 41 -7.53 13.45 3.65
C ILE A 41 -8.61 14.21 4.44
N GLY A 42 -8.23 14.83 5.57
CA GLY A 42 -9.15 15.68 6.31
C GLY A 42 -10.11 14.93 7.23
N THR A 43 -9.69 13.79 7.78
CA THR A 43 -10.49 13.04 8.73
C THR A 43 -9.66 12.74 9.98
N ASN A 44 -10.13 11.81 10.82
CA ASN A 44 -9.40 11.43 12.01
C ASN A 44 -9.10 9.93 11.99
N ARG A 45 -8.20 9.52 12.89
CA ARG A 45 -7.72 8.15 12.95
C ARG A 45 -8.86 7.15 13.20
N THR A 46 -9.79 7.49 14.08
CA THR A 46 -10.87 6.59 14.44
C THR A 46 -11.77 6.30 13.24
N TYR A 47 -12.13 7.33 12.51
CA TYR A 47 -12.96 7.18 11.32
C TYR A 47 -12.24 6.35 10.26
N LEU A 48 -10.97 6.66 10.02
CA LEU A 48 -10.21 5.96 8.99
C LEU A 48 -10.00 4.49 9.35
N SER A 49 -9.71 4.20 10.63
CA SER A 49 -9.57 2.83 11.10
C SER A 49 -10.86 2.04 10.88
N SER A 50 -11.99 2.65 11.23
CA SER A 50 -13.30 2.04 11.02
C SER A 50 -13.57 1.78 9.53
N TYR A 51 -13.17 2.71 8.68
CA TYR A 51 -13.33 2.57 7.24
C TYR A 51 -12.59 1.35 6.71
N PHE A 52 -11.32 1.19 7.10
CA PHE A 52 -10.55 0.02 6.67
C PHE A 52 -11.16 -1.27 7.18
N ASN A 53 -11.51 -1.32 8.46
CA ASN A 53 -12.00 -2.55 9.06
C ASN A 53 -13.40 -2.94 8.59
N ASN A 54 -14.29 -1.97 8.42
CA ASN A 54 -15.70 -2.24 8.14
C ASN A 54 -16.08 -2.14 6.67
N LYS A 55 -15.43 -1.27 5.91
CA LYS A 55 -15.75 -1.10 4.49
C LYS A 55 -14.81 -1.90 3.58
N LEU A 56 -13.51 -1.84 3.85
CA LEU A 56 -12.54 -2.52 3.01
C LEU A 56 -12.16 -3.91 3.52
N ASN A 57 -12.50 -4.22 4.77
CA ASN A 57 -12.19 -5.51 5.40
C ASN A 57 -10.72 -5.86 5.32
N ILE A 58 -9.87 -4.86 5.53
CA ILE A 58 -8.42 -5.03 5.45
C ILE A 58 -7.79 -4.10 6.48
N THR A 59 -6.66 -4.49 7.04
CA THR A 59 -5.96 -3.60 7.97
C THR A 59 -5.27 -2.49 7.19
N PHE A 60 -5.02 -1.37 7.87
CA PHE A 60 -4.28 -0.27 7.27
C PHE A 60 -2.91 -0.73 6.76
N TYR A 61 -2.21 -1.53 7.57
CA TYR A 61 -0.88 -2.01 7.17
C TYR A 61 -0.92 -2.87 5.93
N ASP A 62 -1.89 -3.78 5.85
CA ASP A 62 -2.02 -4.63 4.66
C ASP A 62 -2.36 -3.79 3.44
N TYR A 63 -3.22 -2.80 3.60
CA TYR A 63 -3.58 -1.90 2.51
C TYR A 63 -2.35 -1.17 1.97
N ILE A 64 -1.57 -0.56 2.86
CA ILE A 64 -0.37 0.18 2.49
C ILE A 64 0.69 -0.75 1.89
N ASN A 65 0.90 -1.90 2.50
CA ASN A 65 1.88 -2.86 2.01
C ASN A 65 1.50 -3.38 0.62
N ASN A 66 0.22 -3.60 0.37
CA ASN A 66 -0.24 -4.02 -0.96
C ASN A 66 0.03 -2.93 -2.00
N LEU A 67 -0.17 -1.66 -1.65
CA LEU A 67 0.16 -0.55 -2.54
C LEU A 67 1.66 -0.52 -2.84
N ARG A 68 2.49 -0.68 -1.82
CA ARG A 68 3.95 -0.72 -1.99
C ARG A 68 4.37 -1.82 -2.95
N ILE A 69 3.75 -3.00 -2.83
CA ILE A 69 4.04 -4.12 -3.71
C ILE A 69 3.53 -3.86 -5.13
N GLU A 70 2.26 -3.49 -5.25
CA GLU A 70 1.62 -3.34 -6.56
C GLU A 70 2.15 -2.16 -7.37
N LYS A 71 2.39 -1.02 -6.71
CA LYS A 71 2.79 0.19 -7.40
C LYS A 71 4.29 0.30 -7.62
N THR A 72 5.10 -0.31 -6.75
CA THR A 72 6.56 -0.11 -6.80
C THR A 72 7.34 -1.42 -6.79
N GLY A 73 7.07 -2.31 -5.83
CA GLY A 73 7.88 -3.50 -5.64
C GLY A 73 7.95 -4.38 -6.88
N LYS A 74 6.82 -4.72 -7.43
CA LYS A 74 6.76 -5.56 -8.64
C LYS A 74 7.46 -4.89 -9.82
N GLN A 75 7.26 -3.58 -9.96
CA GLN A 75 7.83 -2.82 -11.05
C GLN A 75 9.35 -2.79 -10.97
N LEU A 76 9.90 -2.58 -9.77
CA LEU A 76 11.36 -2.56 -9.58
C LEU A 76 11.97 -3.93 -9.84
N LEU A 77 11.31 -5.00 -9.39
CA LEU A 77 11.79 -6.36 -9.65
C LEU A 77 11.83 -6.65 -11.15
N ALA A 78 10.85 -6.15 -11.89
CA ALA A 78 10.79 -6.36 -13.33
C ALA A 78 11.79 -5.50 -14.09
N THR A 79 11.95 -4.23 -13.67
CA THR A 79 12.79 -3.26 -14.38
C THR A 79 14.28 -3.49 -14.13
N TYR A 80 14.65 -3.90 -12.90
CA TYR A 80 16.05 -4.04 -12.50
C TYR A 80 16.35 -5.45 -12.01
N PRO A 81 16.27 -6.46 -12.89
CA PRO A 81 16.42 -7.86 -12.46
C PRO A 81 17.82 -8.23 -12.00
N TYR A 82 18.85 -7.49 -12.42
CA TYR A 82 20.24 -7.85 -12.12
C TYR A 82 21.02 -6.76 -11.41
N THR A 83 20.53 -5.51 -11.44
CA THR A 83 21.31 -4.37 -10.96
C THR A 83 20.82 -3.82 -9.62
N MET A 84 19.66 -4.22 -9.19
CA MET A 84 19.11 -3.77 -7.91
C MET A 84 18.81 -4.98 -7.03
N ASN A 85 19.44 -5.02 -5.86
CA ASN A 85 19.25 -6.14 -4.94
C ASN A 85 17.92 -5.99 -4.18
N ILE A 86 17.54 -7.06 -3.48
CA ILE A 86 16.25 -7.11 -2.78
C ILE A 86 16.17 -6.05 -1.67
N ASP A 87 17.28 -5.80 -0.97
CA ASP A 87 17.30 -4.80 0.09
C ASP A 87 16.99 -3.40 -0.46
N GLU A 88 17.57 -3.07 -1.58
CA GLU A 88 17.33 -1.77 -2.21
C GLU A 88 15.90 -1.67 -2.74
N ILE A 89 15.37 -2.73 -3.31
CA ILE A 89 13.99 -2.75 -3.79
C ILE A 89 13.02 -2.55 -2.63
N ALA A 90 13.26 -3.22 -1.49
CA ALA A 90 12.44 -3.06 -0.30
C ALA A 90 12.43 -1.60 0.16
N GLU A 91 13.60 -0.99 0.24
CA GLU A 91 13.74 0.40 0.68
C GLU A 91 13.02 1.35 -0.27
N ARG A 92 13.23 1.20 -1.57
CA ARG A 92 12.62 2.08 -2.57
C ARG A 92 11.11 1.88 -2.66
N SER A 93 10.63 0.73 -2.22
CA SER A 93 9.19 0.46 -2.19
C SER A 93 8.50 0.98 -0.93
N GLY A 94 9.26 1.57 0.00
CA GLY A 94 8.71 2.17 1.19
C GLY A 94 8.71 1.28 2.42
N PHE A 95 9.38 0.14 2.39
CA PHE A 95 9.43 -0.75 3.55
C PHE A 95 10.56 -0.39 4.49
N ASN A 96 10.31 -0.54 5.80
CA ASN A 96 11.32 -0.31 6.83
C ASN A 96 12.41 -1.38 6.84
N SER A 97 12.08 -2.59 6.42
CA SER A 97 13.03 -3.70 6.46
C SER A 97 12.74 -4.66 5.32
N THR A 98 13.79 -5.36 4.92
CA THR A 98 13.68 -6.39 3.89
C THR A 98 12.80 -7.54 4.36
N SER A 99 12.84 -7.87 5.65
CA SER A 99 11.99 -8.92 6.21
C SER A 99 10.51 -8.60 6.04
N THR A 100 10.11 -7.37 6.32
CA THR A 100 8.72 -6.95 6.14
C THR A 100 8.33 -6.99 4.68
N PHE A 101 9.22 -6.55 3.80
CA PHE A 101 9.00 -6.61 2.36
C PHE A 101 8.75 -8.04 1.90
N ARG A 102 9.60 -8.98 2.33
CA ARG A 102 9.44 -10.38 1.93
C ARG A 102 8.12 -10.97 2.40
N ARG A 103 7.75 -10.71 3.64
CA ARG A 103 6.47 -11.20 4.17
C ARG A 103 5.28 -10.61 3.43
N ALA A 104 5.30 -9.31 3.20
CA ALA A 104 4.23 -8.63 2.49
C ALA A 104 4.15 -9.12 1.04
N PHE A 105 5.29 -9.32 0.41
CA PHE A 105 5.34 -9.77 -0.97
C PHE A 105 4.75 -11.18 -1.10
N PHE A 106 5.13 -12.08 -0.20
CA PHE A 106 4.60 -13.44 -0.21
C PHE A 106 3.10 -13.44 0.06
N LYS A 107 2.65 -12.62 1.00
CA LYS A 107 1.23 -12.52 1.31
C LYS A 107 0.41 -12.01 0.12
N ASN A 108 0.98 -11.08 -0.64
CA ASN A 108 0.32 -10.48 -1.79
C ASN A 108 0.33 -11.37 -3.03
N THR A 109 1.45 -12.02 -3.31
CA THR A 109 1.67 -12.72 -4.58
C THR A 109 1.69 -14.24 -4.47
N GLY A 110 1.91 -14.77 -3.27
CA GLY A 110 2.15 -16.20 -3.09
C GLY A 110 3.56 -16.62 -3.42
N MET A 111 4.44 -15.68 -3.73
CA MET A 111 5.83 -15.95 -4.10
C MET A 111 6.79 -15.11 -3.28
N THR A 112 8.03 -15.56 -3.17
CA THR A 112 9.09 -14.70 -2.67
C THR A 112 9.47 -13.70 -3.79
N PRO A 113 10.10 -12.57 -3.44
CA PRO A 113 10.57 -11.64 -4.46
C PRO A 113 11.48 -12.29 -5.49
N LEU A 114 12.36 -13.19 -5.06
CA LEU A 114 13.26 -13.88 -5.99
C LEU A 114 12.50 -14.83 -6.92
N GLN A 115 11.52 -15.55 -6.40
CA GLN A 115 10.68 -16.41 -7.23
C GLN A 115 9.92 -15.59 -8.27
N TYR A 116 9.38 -14.47 -7.84
CA TYR A 116 8.65 -13.58 -8.74
C TYR A 116 9.57 -13.06 -9.84
N ARG A 117 10.78 -12.61 -9.46
CA ARG A 117 11.76 -12.12 -10.44
C ARG A 117 12.07 -13.17 -11.48
N LYS A 118 12.27 -14.43 -11.05
CA LYS A 118 12.53 -15.52 -11.97
C LYS A 118 11.34 -15.82 -12.87
N SER A 119 10.12 -15.71 -12.33
CA SER A 119 8.91 -16.05 -13.09
C SER A 119 8.66 -15.10 -14.25
N ILE A 120 9.13 -13.87 -14.15
CA ILE A 120 8.94 -12.86 -15.20
C ILE A 120 10.13 -12.72 -16.14
N GLN A 121 11.25 -13.36 -15.84
CA GLN A 121 12.40 -13.41 -16.73
C GLN A 121 12.22 -14.51 -17.77
N LYS A 122 12.50 -14.18 -19.01
CA LYS A 122 12.38 -15.16 -20.09
C LYS A 122 13.61 -15.21 -20.94
#